data_b1e4693d0c2bc071799dba502dd0b4fa
#
_entry.id   b1e4693d0c2bc071799dba502dd0b4fa
#
_cell.length_a   1.000
_cell.length_b   1.000
_cell.length_c   1.000
_cell.angle_alpha   90.00
_cell.angle_beta   90.00
_cell.angle_gamma   90.00
#
_symmetry.space_group_name_H-M   'P 1'
#
loop_
_entity.id
_entity.type
_entity.pdbx_description
1 polymer ?
#
loop_
_entity_poly.entity_id
_entity_poly.type
_entity_poly.pdbx_seq_one_letter_code
_entity_poly.pdbx_strand_id
1 'polypeptide(L)'
;MAYKLITSAKSDKGKIRSSNQDSGYAGNNLFIVADGMGGHAGGDIASALATQHVAKVDDFYTDDGKAVEVLTKAMRQANDNLIKTVKDYPYLNGMGTTMDAIVFTENIANIVHIGDSRVYLLRDGSLKQITKDHTFVQKMVDAGRITEEEALYHPKRNVLMKVLGDSYQEPEFDVHQITIEPGDRFLLCSDGLCGFVPEKIIEENMKITDLDEATDLLIAETKEYGAPDNVTVLVIEAKDTRDSADQLAAITWLGSAANEVVISQEGSNKFLRVFNKIGFVNSFRKRDEFLSENDPEFAKALKEFDGRVRSWKKRGLALGLVIALILGGSLWGIYSYTQTRYYLGIENGKVAIYQGIKESFGGFGFSHLYQLSEVTVESLPDFQKDLLTRSVSADNLEDAKNKLQQIIESVNNG
;
A
#
# COMPACT_ATOMS: atom_id res chain seq x y z
N MET A 1 33.94 21.15 4.39
CA MET A 1 33.07 20.09 3.83
C MET A 1 33.81 19.39 2.71
N ALA A 2 33.73 18.07 2.65
CA ALA A 2 34.27 17.29 1.52
C ALA A 2 33.35 17.29 0.30
N TYR A 3 32.15 17.85 0.43
CA TYR A 3 31.11 17.92 -0.60
C TYR A 3 30.47 19.32 -0.64
N LYS A 4 29.77 19.58 -1.77
CA LYS A 4 28.90 20.73 -1.97
C LYS A 4 27.47 20.24 -2.20
N LEU A 5 26.50 20.93 -1.62
CA LEU A 5 25.08 20.61 -1.85
C LEU A 5 24.60 21.29 -3.12
N ILE A 6 24.02 20.50 -4.02
CA ILE A 6 23.30 20.95 -5.20
C ILE A 6 21.85 20.54 -5.03
N THR A 7 20.91 21.42 -5.34
CA THR A 7 19.50 21.19 -5.08
C THR A 7 18.64 21.55 -6.28
N SER A 8 17.58 20.78 -6.46
CA SER A 8 16.43 21.17 -7.27
C SER A 8 15.15 20.91 -6.46
N ALA A 9 14.21 21.84 -6.55
CA ALA A 9 13.01 21.81 -5.72
C ALA A 9 11.80 22.35 -6.48
N LYS A 10 10.69 21.61 -6.43
CA LYS A 10 9.45 21.96 -7.12
C LYS A 10 8.23 21.63 -6.27
N SER A 11 7.19 22.45 -6.41
CA SER A 11 5.88 22.21 -5.78
C SER A 11 4.78 22.48 -6.80
N ASP A 12 3.80 21.57 -6.86
CA ASP A 12 2.66 21.65 -7.78
C ASP A 12 1.36 21.41 -7.01
N LYS A 13 0.33 22.13 -7.38
CA LYS A 13 -1.00 21.99 -6.76
C LYS A 13 -1.68 20.65 -7.03
N GLY A 14 -1.24 19.92 -8.04
CA GLY A 14 -1.95 18.75 -8.57
C GLY A 14 -3.17 19.09 -9.40
N LYS A 15 -3.91 18.05 -9.80
CA LYS A 15 -5.06 18.19 -10.73
C LYS A 15 -6.40 18.41 -10.01
N ILE A 16 -6.51 18.02 -8.74
CA ILE A 16 -7.80 17.94 -8.01
C ILE A 16 -7.95 19.04 -6.97
N ARG A 17 -6.89 19.40 -6.27
CA ARG A 17 -6.92 20.42 -5.19
C ARG A 17 -7.15 21.82 -5.76
N SER A 18 -7.86 22.67 -5.02
CA SER A 18 -8.12 24.07 -5.39
C SER A 18 -6.96 25.00 -5.07
N SER A 19 -6.17 24.69 -4.02
CA SER A 19 -5.01 25.42 -3.54
C SER A 19 -3.85 24.45 -3.28
N ASN A 20 -2.66 24.98 -3.23
CA ASN A 20 -1.50 24.24 -2.75
C ASN A 20 -1.35 24.51 -1.25
N GLN A 21 -1.41 23.46 -0.44
CA GLN A 21 -1.27 23.50 1.01
C GLN A 21 0.10 23.00 1.48
N ASP A 22 0.90 22.47 0.56
CA ASP A 22 2.29 22.14 0.83
C ASP A 22 3.14 23.39 0.96
N SER A 23 4.23 23.27 1.68
CA SER A 23 5.31 24.24 1.78
C SER A 23 6.65 23.55 1.70
N GLY A 24 7.64 24.27 1.14
CA GLY A 24 9.02 23.79 1.10
C GLY A 24 10.01 24.93 1.25
N TYR A 25 11.21 24.58 1.69
CA TYR A 25 12.34 25.48 1.81
C TYR A 25 13.63 24.74 1.42
N ALA A 26 14.33 25.29 0.46
CA ALA A 26 15.68 24.86 0.09
C ALA A 26 16.65 26.00 0.42
N GLY A 27 17.40 25.84 1.50
CA GLY A 27 18.36 26.83 1.99
C GLY A 27 19.79 26.45 1.68
N ASN A 28 20.71 26.96 2.50
CA ASN A 28 22.15 26.67 2.34
C ASN A 28 22.52 25.31 2.98
N ASN A 29 22.01 25.05 4.18
CA ASN A 29 22.29 23.83 4.93
C ASN A 29 21.02 23.16 5.46
N LEU A 30 19.88 23.87 5.42
CA LEU A 30 18.60 23.40 5.90
C LEU A 30 17.61 23.27 4.74
N PHE A 31 16.93 22.12 4.69
CA PHE A 31 15.94 21.77 3.66
C PHE A 31 14.69 21.26 4.35
N ILE A 32 13.51 21.71 3.92
CA ILE A 32 12.23 21.42 4.57
C ILE A 32 11.18 21.11 3.52
N VAL A 33 10.35 20.06 3.80
CA VAL A 33 9.05 19.82 3.17
C VAL A 33 8.01 19.68 4.27
N ALA A 34 6.87 20.32 4.09
CA ALA A 34 5.76 20.32 5.03
C ALA A 34 4.43 20.23 4.26
N ASP A 35 3.61 19.24 4.58
CA ASP A 35 2.29 19.04 4.01
C ASP A 35 1.25 19.58 4.99
N GLY A 36 0.48 20.54 4.54
CA GLY A 36 -0.50 21.24 5.37
C GLY A 36 -1.87 20.60 5.36
N MET A 37 -2.39 20.31 6.53
CA MET A 37 -3.70 19.73 6.74
C MET A 37 -4.65 20.68 7.49
N GLY A 38 -5.97 20.46 7.40
CA GLY A 38 -6.94 21.26 8.15
C GLY A 38 -8.12 21.77 7.31
N GLY A 39 -8.36 21.19 6.16
CA GLY A 39 -9.49 21.51 5.29
C GLY A 39 -9.32 22.81 4.51
N HIS A 40 -10.41 23.55 4.22
CA HIS A 40 -10.45 24.62 3.24
C HIS A 40 -9.69 25.92 3.63
N ALA A 41 -9.19 26.07 4.85
CA ALA A 41 -8.71 27.36 5.32
C ALA A 41 -7.58 27.28 6.36
N GLY A 42 -6.81 26.22 6.42
CA GLY A 42 -5.82 26.14 7.49
C GLY A 42 -4.53 25.40 7.13
N GLY A 43 -4.54 24.47 6.20
CA GLY A 43 -3.36 23.69 5.84
C GLY A 43 -2.25 24.56 5.22
N ASP A 44 -2.60 25.45 4.30
CA ASP A 44 -1.69 26.41 3.68
C ASP A 44 -1.05 27.36 4.72
N ILE A 45 -1.85 27.81 5.68
CA ILE A 45 -1.36 28.64 6.79
C ILE A 45 -0.44 27.84 7.70
N ALA A 46 -0.83 26.60 8.05
CA ALA A 46 -0.05 25.79 8.98
C ALA A 46 1.32 25.43 8.40
N SER A 47 1.38 24.89 7.18
CA SER A 47 2.63 24.51 6.53
C SER A 47 3.54 25.74 6.29
N ALA A 48 2.96 26.87 5.86
CA ALA A 48 3.73 28.08 5.61
C ALA A 48 4.31 28.67 6.90
N LEU A 49 3.50 28.83 7.96
CA LEU A 49 3.97 29.38 9.24
C LEU A 49 5.06 28.50 9.86
N ALA A 50 4.86 27.16 9.83
CA ALA A 50 5.84 26.23 10.37
C ALA A 50 7.16 26.28 9.58
N THR A 51 7.10 26.19 8.25
CA THR A 51 8.27 26.23 7.37
C THR A 51 9.03 27.57 7.49
N GLN A 52 8.31 28.70 7.45
CA GLN A 52 8.93 30.03 7.60
C GLN A 52 9.53 30.27 8.99
N HIS A 53 8.99 29.61 10.02
CA HIS A 53 9.56 29.68 11.37
C HIS A 53 10.85 28.85 11.46
N VAL A 54 10.82 27.61 11.01
CA VAL A 54 11.96 26.67 11.10
C VAL A 54 13.10 27.10 10.16
N ALA A 55 12.81 27.65 9.00
CA ALA A 55 13.84 28.14 8.07
C ALA A 55 14.78 29.22 8.68
N LYS A 56 14.37 29.90 9.77
CA LYS A 56 15.21 30.91 10.46
C LYS A 56 16.43 30.33 11.14
N VAL A 57 16.49 29.01 11.32
CA VAL A 57 17.65 28.31 11.89
C VAL A 57 18.57 27.72 10.82
N ASP A 58 18.40 28.10 9.55
CA ASP A 58 19.33 27.76 8.48
C ASP A 58 20.69 28.42 8.71
N ASP A 59 21.59 27.65 9.28
CA ASP A 59 22.96 28.07 9.59
C ASP A 59 23.89 26.86 9.41
N PHE A 60 25.21 27.12 9.42
CA PHE A 60 26.20 26.08 9.41
C PHE A 60 26.56 25.66 10.83
N TYR A 61 26.30 24.39 11.14
CA TYR A 61 26.63 23.78 12.44
C TYR A 61 27.81 22.85 12.30
N THR A 62 28.79 22.98 13.22
CA THR A 62 29.96 22.09 13.32
C THR A 62 29.72 20.92 14.26
N ASP A 63 28.67 20.98 15.08
CA ASP A 63 28.27 19.94 16.05
C ASP A 63 26.88 19.41 15.68
N ASP A 64 26.81 18.08 15.44
CA ASP A 64 25.57 17.42 15.00
C ASP A 64 24.50 17.43 16.09
N GLY A 65 24.89 17.22 17.35
CA GLY A 65 23.99 17.30 18.49
C GLY A 65 23.37 18.67 18.64
N LYS A 66 24.15 19.72 18.40
CA LYS A 66 23.68 21.10 18.42
C LYS A 66 22.74 21.40 17.24
N ALA A 67 23.06 20.89 16.07
CA ALA A 67 22.20 21.03 14.89
C ALA A 67 20.80 20.41 15.15
N VAL A 68 20.76 19.19 15.65
CA VAL A 68 19.51 18.50 16.02
C VAL A 68 18.78 19.21 17.14
N GLU A 69 19.47 19.69 18.18
CA GLU A 69 18.85 20.44 19.29
C GLU A 69 18.17 21.72 18.79
N VAL A 70 18.87 22.51 17.95
CA VAL A 70 18.34 23.76 17.42
C VAL A 70 17.16 23.50 16.49
N LEU A 71 17.27 22.50 15.61
CA LEU A 71 16.19 22.15 14.69
C LEU A 71 14.95 21.66 15.42
N THR A 72 15.08 20.71 16.35
CA THR A 72 13.94 20.19 17.12
C THR A 72 13.29 21.26 17.99
N LYS A 73 14.10 22.17 18.56
CA LYS A 73 13.59 23.33 19.29
C LYS A 73 12.79 24.29 18.38
N ALA A 74 13.27 24.56 17.17
CA ALA A 74 12.56 25.40 16.21
C ALA A 74 11.24 24.75 15.78
N MET A 75 11.21 23.44 15.56
CA MET A 75 9.98 22.70 15.23
C MET A 75 8.97 22.72 16.39
N ARG A 76 9.41 22.58 17.66
CA ARG A 76 8.53 22.75 18.82
C ARG A 76 7.96 24.16 18.90
N GLN A 77 8.78 25.19 18.67
CA GLN A 77 8.31 26.58 18.65
C GLN A 77 7.32 26.83 17.49
N ALA A 78 7.51 26.17 16.34
CA ALA A 78 6.55 26.21 15.26
C ALA A 78 5.21 25.59 15.68
N ASN A 79 5.21 24.46 16.36
CA ASN A 79 4.02 23.85 16.95
C ASN A 79 3.28 24.80 17.88
N ASP A 80 4.00 25.43 18.83
CA ASP A 80 3.42 26.36 19.76
C ASP A 80 2.80 27.58 19.07
N ASN A 81 3.44 28.07 18.00
CA ASN A 81 2.92 29.14 17.17
C ASN A 81 1.62 28.75 16.45
N LEU A 82 1.52 27.52 15.93
CA LEU A 82 0.30 27.00 15.31
C LEU A 82 -0.84 26.92 16.34
N ILE A 83 -0.58 26.35 17.52
CA ILE A 83 -1.57 26.25 18.60
C ILE A 83 -2.03 27.65 19.05
N LYS A 84 -1.11 28.60 19.17
CA LYS A 84 -1.43 29.99 19.49
C LYS A 84 -2.30 30.62 18.39
N THR A 85 -1.95 30.40 17.13
CA THR A 85 -2.69 30.92 15.99
C THR A 85 -4.14 30.40 15.98
N VAL A 86 -4.36 29.13 16.30
CA VAL A 86 -5.71 28.56 16.46
C VAL A 86 -6.49 29.21 17.60
N LYS A 87 -5.83 29.53 18.73
CA LYS A 87 -6.48 30.25 19.83
C LYS A 87 -6.91 31.66 19.43
N ASP A 88 -6.05 32.38 18.67
CA ASP A 88 -6.32 33.74 18.20
C ASP A 88 -7.34 33.74 17.04
N TYR A 89 -7.38 32.67 16.25
CA TYR A 89 -8.27 32.50 15.08
C TYR A 89 -9.00 31.13 15.12
N PRO A 90 -10.06 30.99 15.93
CA PRO A 90 -10.71 29.68 16.18
C PRO A 90 -11.30 29.00 14.93
N TYR A 91 -11.48 29.71 13.82
CA TYR A 91 -11.93 29.12 12.55
C TYR A 91 -10.85 28.26 11.88
N LEU A 92 -9.59 28.37 12.32
CA LEU A 92 -8.45 27.54 11.90
C LEU A 92 -8.33 26.25 12.74
N ASN A 93 -9.29 25.96 13.61
CA ASN A 93 -9.26 24.76 14.43
C ASN A 93 -9.13 23.50 13.58
N GLY A 94 -8.19 22.64 13.94
CA GLY A 94 -7.84 21.43 13.21
C GLY A 94 -6.79 21.67 12.09
N MET A 95 -6.20 22.85 11.99
CA MET A 95 -5.04 23.05 11.15
C MET A 95 -3.81 22.38 11.76
N GLY A 96 -2.98 21.80 10.92
CA GLY A 96 -1.71 21.21 11.30
C GLY A 96 -0.84 20.99 10.06
N THR A 97 0.34 20.47 10.25
CA THR A 97 1.24 20.14 9.15
C THR A 97 2.20 19.01 9.49
N THR A 98 2.55 18.18 8.52
CA THR A 98 3.74 17.34 8.59
C THR A 98 4.99 18.22 8.54
N MET A 99 6.15 17.69 8.85
CA MET A 99 7.41 18.32 8.54
C MET A 99 8.54 17.29 8.47
N ASP A 100 9.21 17.28 7.33
CA ASP A 100 10.52 16.69 7.14
C ASP A 100 11.55 17.80 6.99
N ALA A 101 12.55 17.76 7.84
CA ALA A 101 13.64 18.75 7.80
C ALA A 101 14.99 18.05 7.86
N ILE A 102 15.90 18.43 6.95
CA ILE A 102 17.29 17.98 6.96
C ILE A 102 18.19 19.19 7.17
N VAL A 103 19.03 19.12 8.20
CA VAL A 103 20.15 20.05 8.37
C VAL A 103 21.47 19.34 8.15
N PHE A 104 22.23 19.82 7.19
CA PHE A 104 23.56 19.29 6.86
C PHE A 104 24.62 19.96 7.71
N THR A 105 25.46 19.14 8.33
CA THR A 105 26.68 19.55 9.00
C THR A 105 27.90 19.21 8.14
N GLU A 106 29.09 19.11 8.71
CA GLU A 106 30.29 18.84 7.90
C GLU A 106 30.24 17.48 7.21
N ASN A 107 29.72 16.44 7.87
CA ASN A 107 29.74 15.06 7.35
C ASN A 107 28.44 14.30 7.59
N ILE A 108 27.44 14.92 8.21
CA ILE A 108 26.21 14.26 8.62
C ILE A 108 25.00 15.01 8.05
N ALA A 109 24.05 14.29 7.48
CA ALA A 109 22.68 14.73 7.24
C ALA A 109 21.86 14.40 8.50
N ASN A 110 21.46 15.42 9.23
CA ASN A 110 20.62 15.29 10.42
C ASN A 110 19.15 15.50 10.01
N ILE A 111 18.34 14.46 10.08
CA ILE A 111 16.95 14.43 9.63
C ILE A 111 16.06 14.47 10.85
N VAL A 112 15.06 15.34 10.86
CA VAL A 112 14.01 15.42 11.88
C VAL A 112 12.67 15.32 11.20
N HIS A 113 11.86 14.35 11.61
CA HIS A 113 10.63 13.94 10.93
C HIS A 113 9.41 13.95 11.85
N ILE A 114 8.28 14.42 11.33
CA ILE A 114 6.94 14.24 11.89
C ILE A 114 5.90 14.23 10.75
N GLY A 115 5.06 13.20 10.69
CA GLY A 115 3.98 13.08 9.71
C GLY A 115 4.13 11.87 8.79
N ASP A 116 3.67 11.99 7.54
CA ASP A 116 3.74 10.98 6.48
C ASP A 116 4.36 11.48 5.17
N SER A 117 4.87 12.70 5.18
CA SER A 117 5.89 13.12 4.21
C SER A 117 7.14 12.24 4.40
N ARG A 118 7.94 12.05 3.36
CA ARG A 118 9.05 11.09 3.44
C ARG A 118 10.39 11.66 3.03
N VAL A 119 11.44 11.13 3.65
CA VAL A 119 12.82 11.31 3.23
C VAL A 119 13.37 10.00 2.71
N TYR A 120 13.91 10.04 1.49
CA TYR A 120 14.62 8.94 0.86
C TYR A 120 16.09 9.28 0.66
N LEU A 121 16.94 8.26 0.63
CA LEU A 121 18.35 8.33 0.24
C LEU A 121 18.58 7.41 -0.97
N LEU A 122 19.07 7.96 -2.06
CA LEU A 122 19.66 7.21 -3.16
C LEU A 122 21.16 7.15 -2.97
N ARG A 123 21.69 5.95 -2.74
CA ARG A 123 23.13 5.64 -2.61
C ARG A 123 23.45 4.40 -3.43
N ASP A 124 24.52 4.40 -4.19
CA ASP A 124 24.98 3.28 -5.04
C ASP A 124 23.87 2.76 -5.98
N GLY A 125 23.01 3.65 -6.46
CA GLY A 125 21.92 3.32 -7.37
C GLY A 125 20.72 2.63 -6.70
N SER A 126 20.66 2.55 -5.36
CA SER A 126 19.55 1.99 -4.59
C SER A 126 18.85 3.05 -3.77
N LEU A 127 17.53 3.15 -3.90
CA LEU A 127 16.69 4.06 -3.12
C LEU A 127 16.28 3.39 -1.79
N LYS A 128 16.41 4.13 -0.71
CA LYS A 128 15.98 3.68 0.61
C LYS A 128 15.17 4.75 1.31
N GLN A 129 13.97 4.40 1.79
CA GLN A 129 13.20 5.26 2.69
C GLN A 129 13.91 5.33 4.05
N ILE A 130 14.12 6.54 4.56
CA ILE A 130 14.80 6.80 5.84
C ILE A 130 13.77 7.04 6.95
N THR A 131 12.74 7.83 6.68
CA THR A 131 11.68 8.16 7.64
C THR A 131 10.60 7.07 7.64
N LYS A 132 9.82 7.02 8.71
CA LYS A 132 8.72 6.09 8.86
C LYS A 132 7.43 6.87 9.11
N ASP A 133 6.40 6.60 8.32
CA ASP A 133 5.15 7.36 8.35
C ASP A 133 4.47 7.31 9.73
N HIS A 134 4.08 8.44 10.26
CA HIS A 134 3.28 8.55 11.48
C HIS A 134 1.78 8.45 11.16
N THR A 135 1.36 7.34 10.54
CA THR A 135 -0.04 7.08 10.17
C THR A 135 -0.68 5.99 11.02
N PHE A 136 -2.00 5.99 11.07
CA PHE A 136 -2.77 4.93 11.71
C PHE A 136 -2.45 3.55 11.13
N VAL A 137 -2.31 3.45 9.81
CA VAL A 137 -2.03 2.18 9.14
C VAL A 137 -0.61 1.70 9.43
N GLN A 138 0.38 2.59 9.47
CA GLN A 138 1.74 2.22 9.85
C GLN A 138 1.80 1.67 11.28
N LYS A 139 1.09 2.28 12.22
CA LYS A 139 0.97 1.73 13.57
C LYS A 139 0.33 0.34 13.59
N MET A 140 -0.62 0.06 12.69
CA MET A 140 -1.23 -1.27 12.56
C MET A 140 -0.24 -2.29 11.97
N VAL A 141 0.58 -1.90 11.00
CA VAL A 141 1.66 -2.72 10.44
C VAL A 141 2.67 -3.07 11.53
N ASP A 142 3.14 -2.09 12.30
CA ASP A 142 4.10 -2.27 13.40
C ASP A 142 3.59 -3.20 14.50
N ALA A 143 2.30 -3.14 14.77
CA ALA A 143 1.63 -4.04 15.69
C ALA A 143 1.34 -5.44 15.10
N GLY A 144 1.76 -5.72 13.85
CA GLY A 144 1.52 -6.98 13.15
C GLY A 144 0.04 -7.28 12.89
N ARG A 145 -0.81 -6.24 12.84
CA ARG A 145 -2.26 -6.40 12.66
C ARG A 145 -2.69 -6.42 11.19
N ILE A 146 -1.93 -5.75 10.34
CA ILE A 146 -2.07 -5.75 8.88
C ILE A 146 -0.69 -5.84 8.25
N THR A 147 -0.63 -6.26 6.97
CA THR A 147 0.58 -6.23 6.18
C THR A 147 0.80 -4.84 5.55
N GLU A 148 1.99 -4.56 5.05
CA GLU A 148 2.28 -3.34 4.28
C GLU A 148 1.38 -3.25 3.03
N GLU A 149 1.14 -4.38 2.35
CA GLU A 149 0.24 -4.42 1.20
C GLU A 149 -1.21 -4.07 1.57
N GLU A 150 -1.71 -4.58 2.71
CA GLU A 150 -3.05 -4.26 3.20
C GLU A 150 -3.17 -2.78 3.59
N ALA A 151 -2.08 -2.17 4.08
CA ALA A 151 -2.04 -0.76 4.45
C ALA A 151 -2.29 0.17 3.27
N LEU A 152 -1.76 -0.15 2.07
CA LEU A 152 -1.92 0.65 0.84
C LEU A 152 -3.39 0.87 0.44
N TYR A 153 -4.25 -0.11 0.71
CA TYR A 153 -5.67 -0.07 0.34
C TYR A 153 -6.59 0.19 1.52
N HIS A 154 -6.02 0.45 2.71
CA HIS A 154 -6.82 0.63 3.92
C HIS A 154 -7.63 1.94 3.87
N PRO A 155 -8.93 1.95 4.29
CA PRO A 155 -9.76 3.16 4.25
C PRO A 155 -9.22 4.33 5.08
N LYS A 156 -8.41 4.05 6.12
CA LYS A 156 -7.78 5.04 7.01
C LYS A 156 -6.29 5.23 6.73
N ARG A 157 -5.82 4.97 5.50
CA ARG A 157 -4.39 5.09 5.19
C ARG A 157 -3.85 6.51 5.35
N ASN A 158 -4.69 7.52 5.15
CA ASN A 158 -4.35 8.94 5.24
C ASN A 158 -4.65 9.54 6.65
N VAL A 159 -4.87 8.70 7.67
CA VAL A 159 -5.10 9.20 9.04
C VAL A 159 -3.76 9.37 9.72
N LEU A 160 -3.40 10.63 9.96
CA LEU A 160 -2.17 11.00 10.65
C LEU A 160 -2.30 10.81 12.17
N MET A 161 -1.20 10.41 12.80
CA MET A 161 -1.10 10.17 14.24
C MET A 161 -0.23 11.20 14.95
N LYS A 162 0.71 11.83 14.23
CA LYS A 162 1.59 12.87 14.74
C LYS A 162 1.74 13.96 13.70
N VAL A 163 1.54 15.20 14.09
CA VAL A 163 1.69 16.41 13.26
C VAL A 163 2.11 17.59 14.15
N LEU A 164 2.58 18.67 13.52
CA LEU A 164 2.67 19.98 14.18
C LEU A 164 1.28 20.64 14.20
N GLY A 165 0.95 21.31 15.30
CA GLY A 165 -0.35 21.93 15.54
C GLY A 165 -1.31 21.10 16.38
N ASP A 166 -0.90 19.89 16.80
CA ASP A 166 -1.68 19.09 17.76
C ASP A 166 -1.69 19.77 19.12
N SER A 167 -2.89 20.09 19.62
CA SER A 167 -3.07 20.71 20.95
C SER A 167 -3.23 19.69 22.08
N TYR A 168 -3.27 18.40 21.77
CA TYR A 168 -3.49 17.36 22.78
C TYR A 168 -2.20 16.79 23.36
N GLN A 169 -1.08 16.90 22.62
CA GLN A 169 0.22 16.38 23.07
C GLN A 169 1.38 17.20 22.51
N GLU A 170 2.52 17.15 23.22
CA GLU A 170 3.76 17.72 22.68
C GLU A 170 4.24 16.89 21.49
N PRO A 171 4.79 17.54 20.44
CA PRO A 171 5.27 16.82 19.27
C PRO A 171 6.49 15.96 19.61
N GLU A 172 6.43 14.69 19.25
CA GLU A 172 7.54 13.75 19.27
C GLU A 172 8.11 13.61 17.87
N PHE A 173 9.41 13.85 17.72
CA PHE A 173 10.11 13.78 16.45
C PHE A 173 10.93 12.52 16.35
N ASP A 174 10.92 11.90 15.18
CA ASP A 174 11.92 10.88 14.83
C ASP A 174 13.17 11.59 14.31
N VAL A 175 14.34 11.17 14.79
CA VAL A 175 15.63 11.74 14.42
C VAL A 175 16.50 10.68 13.79
N HIS A 176 17.03 10.96 12.59
CA HIS A 176 17.97 10.09 11.89
C HIS A 176 19.23 10.87 11.56
N GLN A 177 20.38 10.21 11.68
CA GLN A 177 21.70 10.78 11.34
C GLN A 177 22.38 9.87 10.32
N ILE A 178 22.68 10.42 9.15
CA ILE A 178 23.26 9.70 8.02
C ILE A 178 24.62 10.29 7.70
N THR A 179 25.67 9.49 7.78
CA THR A 179 26.98 9.91 7.28
C THR A 179 26.89 10.08 5.77
N ILE A 180 27.30 11.25 5.29
CA ILE A 180 27.20 11.63 3.88
C ILE A 180 28.38 11.05 3.11
N GLU A 181 28.08 10.53 1.93
CA GLU A 181 29.05 10.10 0.94
C GLU A 181 28.91 10.93 -0.35
N PRO A 182 30.02 11.27 -1.02
CA PRO A 182 29.92 11.97 -2.31
C PRO A 182 29.08 11.17 -3.31
N GLY A 183 28.09 11.81 -3.93
CA GLY A 183 27.13 11.16 -4.83
C GLY A 183 25.82 10.75 -4.18
N ASP A 184 25.68 10.87 -2.86
CA ASP A 184 24.40 10.70 -2.18
C ASP A 184 23.37 11.69 -2.68
N ARG A 185 22.15 11.22 -2.91
CA ARG A 185 20.99 12.05 -3.21
C ARG A 185 19.91 11.83 -2.18
N PHE A 186 19.50 12.89 -1.54
CA PHE A 186 18.34 12.89 -0.63
C PHE A 186 17.12 13.44 -1.37
N LEU A 187 15.98 12.80 -1.19
CA LEU A 187 14.67 13.29 -1.65
C LEU A 187 13.81 13.53 -0.43
N LEU A 188 13.30 14.75 -0.27
CA LEU A 188 12.17 15.04 0.60
C LEU A 188 10.94 15.20 -0.27
N CYS A 189 9.84 14.57 0.11
CA CYS A 189 8.58 14.72 -0.63
C CYS A 189 7.36 14.64 0.27
N SER A 190 6.29 15.36 -0.11
CA SER A 190 4.96 15.17 0.49
C SER A 190 4.33 13.86 -0.01
N ASP A 191 3.23 13.44 0.64
CA ASP A 191 2.49 12.23 0.32
C ASP A 191 1.91 12.23 -1.10
N GLY A 192 1.75 13.41 -1.70
CA GLY A 192 1.34 13.57 -3.09
C GLY A 192 2.25 12.88 -4.09
N LEU A 193 3.55 12.71 -3.79
CA LEU A 193 4.45 11.86 -4.56
C LEU A 193 4.39 10.42 -4.05
N CYS A 194 4.86 10.18 -2.83
CA CYS A 194 5.14 8.84 -2.31
C CYS A 194 3.87 8.01 -2.00
N GLY A 195 2.71 8.64 -1.88
CA GLY A 195 1.43 7.98 -1.71
C GLY A 195 0.80 7.46 -3.01
N PHE A 196 1.33 7.86 -4.18
CA PHE A 196 0.74 7.56 -5.48
C PHE A 196 1.72 6.98 -6.48
N VAL A 197 2.97 7.43 -6.50
CA VAL A 197 4.00 6.96 -7.43
C VAL A 197 4.77 5.78 -6.81
N PRO A 198 4.88 4.63 -7.51
CA PRO A 198 5.65 3.49 -7.02
C PRO A 198 7.12 3.84 -6.74
N GLU A 199 7.68 3.34 -5.64
CA GLU A 199 9.08 3.61 -5.25
C GLU A 199 10.10 3.29 -6.34
N LYS A 200 9.84 2.24 -7.13
CA LYS A 200 10.71 1.89 -8.26
C LYS A 200 10.79 3.02 -9.30
N ILE A 201 9.69 3.70 -9.58
CA ILE A 201 9.66 4.83 -10.52
C ILE A 201 10.35 6.04 -9.89
N ILE A 202 10.15 6.28 -8.59
CA ILE A 202 10.89 7.32 -7.86
C ILE A 202 12.38 7.05 -7.95
N GLU A 203 12.82 5.80 -7.72
CA GLU A 203 14.22 5.40 -7.82
C GLU A 203 14.80 5.66 -9.22
N GLU A 204 14.07 5.29 -10.27
CA GLU A 204 14.50 5.49 -11.67
C GLU A 204 14.70 6.98 -11.97
N ASN A 205 13.77 7.84 -11.56
CA ASN A 205 13.87 9.28 -11.75
C ASN A 205 14.98 9.92 -10.91
N MET A 206 15.19 9.43 -9.70
CA MET A 206 16.28 9.89 -8.83
C MET A 206 17.69 9.55 -9.37
N LYS A 207 17.83 8.64 -10.33
CA LYS A 207 19.10 8.31 -10.99
C LYS A 207 19.47 9.26 -12.11
N ILE A 208 18.55 10.10 -12.58
CA ILE A 208 18.79 11.07 -13.64
C ILE A 208 19.83 12.08 -13.19
N THR A 209 20.82 12.35 -14.05
CA THR A 209 21.99 13.15 -13.69
C THR A 209 21.64 14.61 -13.43
N ASP A 210 20.76 15.19 -14.25
CA ASP A 210 20.26 16.53 -14.09
C ASP A 210 19.16 16.56 -13.02
N LEU A 211 19.38 17.33 -11.94
CA LEU A 211 18.43 17.38 -10.82
C LEU A 211 17.12 18.12 -11.18
N ASP A 212 17.20 19.10 -12.09
CA ASP A 212 16.00 19.82 -12.52
C ASP A 212 15.13 18.90 -13.41
N GLU A 213 15.74 18.12 -14.28
CA GLU A 213 15.06 17.09 -15.05
C GLU A 213 14.47 16.00 -14.12
N ALA A 214 15.22 15.53 -13.12
CA ALA A 214 14.76 14.56 -12.16
C ALA A 214 13.49 15.05 -11.40
N THR A 215 13.52 16.28 -10.90
CA THR A 215 12.37 16.87 -10.18
C THR A 215 11.18 17.13 -11.11
N ASP A 216 11.41 17.52 -12.38
CA ASP A 216 10.34 17.69 -13.37
C ASP A 216 9.65 16.36 -13.66
N LEU A 217 10.42 15.30 -13.81
CA LEU A 217 9.86 13.96 -14.06
C LEU A 217 9.11 13.41 -12.84
N LEU A 218 9.61 13.60 -11.62
CA LEU A 218 8.87 13.21 -10.41
C LEU A 218 7.49 13.89 -10.33
N ILE A 219 7.42 15.19 -10.65
CA ILE A 219 6.13 15.92 -10.72
C ILE A 219 5.27 15.40 -11.87
N ALA A 220 5.87 15.11 -13.04
CA ALA A 220 5.15 14.60 -14.20
C ALA A 220 4.56 13.21 -13.93
N GLU A 221 5.34 12.31 -13.32
CA GLU A 221 4.87 10.98 -12.90
C GLU A 221 3.67 11.09 -11.96
N THR A 222 3.73 11.99 -10.96
CA THR A 222 2.58 12.24 -10.09
C THR A 222 1.32 12.60 -10.89
N LYS A 223 1.48 13.38 -11.97
CA LYS A 223 0.36 13.77 -12.85
C LYS A 223 -0.16 12.59 -13.67
N GLU A 224 0.70 11.68 -14.09
CA GLU A 224 0.27 10.45 -14.77
C GLU A 224 -0.51 9.52 -13.81
N TYR A 225 -0.13 9.46 -12.53
CA TYR A 225 -0.86 8.73 -11.49
C TYR A 225 -2.09 9.49 -10.95
N GLY A 226 -2.50 10.58 -11.63
CA GLY A 226 -3.75 11.30 -11.38
C GLY A 226 -3.62 12.56 -10.54
N ALA A 227 -2.49 12.78 -9.86
CA ALA A 227 -2.21 13.94 -9.00
C ALA A 227 -3.42 14.40 -8.16
N PRO A 228 -3.98 13.54 -7.32
CA PRO A 228 -5.18 13.90 -6.55
C PRO A 228 -4.89 14.87 -5.42
N ASP A 229 -3.62 15.05 -5.07
CA ASP A 229 -3.14 15.92 -4.01
C ASP A 229 -2.11 16.94 -4.49
N ASN A 230 -1.73 17.86 -3.59
CA ASN A 230 -0.56 18.70 -3.73
C ASN A 230 0.68 17.82 -3.74
N VAL A 231 1.72 18.21 -4.44
CA VAL A 231 2.98 17.49 -4.51
C VAL A 231 4.15 18.44 -4.40
N THR A 232 5.01 18.20 -3.44
CA THR A 232 6.25 18.93 -3.24
C THR A 232 7.41 17.96 -3.21
N VAL A 233 8.42 18.23 -4.02
CA VAL A 233 9.66 17.44 -4.13
C VAL A 233 10.87 18.34 -4.00
N LEU A 234 11.86 17.86 -3.27
CA LEU A 234 13.12 18.54 -3.04
C LEU A 234 14.23 17.51 -3.08
N VAL A 235 15.08 17.60 -4.10
CA VAL A 235 16.22 16.71 -4.31
C VAL A 235 17.51 17.45 -3.97
N ILE A 236 18.35 16.83 -3.15
CA ILE A 236 19.63 17.36 -2.70
C ILE A 236 20.71 16.35 -3.05
N GLU A 237 21.73 16.75 -3.79
CA GLU A 237 22.91 15.93 -4.09
C GLU A 237 24.13 16.45 -3.34
N ALA A 238 24.81 15.54 -2.64
CA ALA A 238 26.11 15.79 -2.03
C ALA A 238 27.22 15.53 -3.06
N LYS A 239 27.64 16.58 -3.79
CA LYS A 239 28.61 16.47 -4.85
C LYS A 239 30.04 16.70 -4.34
N ASP A 240 31.03 15.97 -4.85
CA ASP A 240 32.44 16.19 -4.51
C ASP A 240 32.84 17.63 -4.84
N THR A 241 33.49 18.31 -3.90
CA THR A 241 33.94 19.72 -4.09
C THR A 241 34.92 19.88 -5.24
N ARG A 242 35.62 18.82 -5.63
CA ARG A 242 36.58 18.85 -6.76
C ARG A 242 35.91 19.03 -8.12
N ASP A 243 34.62 18.69 -8.21
CA ASP A 243 33.87 18.66 -9.48
C ASP A 243 32.91 19.86 -9.66
N SER A 244 32.87 20.80 -8.74
CA SER A 244 31.88 21.89 -8.76
C SER A 244 32.48 23.29 -8.86
N ALA A 245 32.03 24.05 -9.86
CA ALA A 245 32.26 25.50 -9.91
C ALA A 245 31.46 26.20 -8.80
N ASP A 246 32.00 27.33 -8.30
CA ASP A 246 31.47 28.14 -7.18
C ASP A 246 30.09 28.77 -7.46
N GLN A 247 29.02 28.03 -7.48
CA GLN A 247 27.66 28.61 -7.39
C GLN A 247 27.03 28.20 -6.06
N LEU A 248 26.81 29.17 -5.17
CA LEU A 248 25.91 29.03 -4.04
C LEU A 248 24.50 28.79 -4.61
N ALA A 249 23.82 27.74 -4.17
CA ALA A 249 22.43 27.53 -4.52
C ALA A 249 21.58 28.72 -4.00
N ALA A 250 20.73 29.26 -4.84
CA ALA A 250 19.81 30.32 -4.39
C ALA A 250 18.79 29.74 -3.40
N ILE A 251 18.56 30.44 -2.28
CA ILE A 251 17.49 30.09 -1.35
C ILE A 251 16.15 30.07 -2.10
N THR A 252 15.43 28.95 -2.01
CA THR A 252 14.17 28.75 -2.71
C THR A 252 13.05 28.44 -1.73
N TRP A 253 11.95 29.18 -1.84
CA TRP A 253 10.70 28.92 -1.14
C TRP A 253 9.68 28.29 -2.07
N LEU A 254 8.93 27.31 -1.59
CA LEU A 254 7.99 26.53 -2.38
C LEU A 254 6.59 26.54 -1.77
N GLY A 255 5.59 26.33 -2.62
CA GLY A 255 4.20 26.19 -2.20
C GLY A 255 3.68 27.39 -1.42
N SER A 256 2.96 27.15 -0.34
CA SER A 256 2.38 28.21 0.49
C SER A 256 3.43 29.07 1.19
N ALA A 257 4.59 28.51 1.55
CA ALA A 257 5.67 29.27 2.20
C ALA A 257 6.32 30.34 1.30
N ALA A 258 6.15 30.25 -0.01
CA ALA A 258 6.64 31.23 -0.97
C ALA A 258 5.87 32.57 -0.92
N ASN A 259 4.74 32.61 -0.21
CA ASN A 259 3.88 33.78 -0.11
C ASN A 259 3.86 34.34 1.31
N GLU A 260 3.49 35.61 1.45
CA GLU A 260 3.21 36.18 2.75
C GLU A 260 1.93 35.55 3.35
N VAL A 261 2.02 35.07 4.58
CA VAL A 261 0.87 34.50 5.28
C VAL A 261 -0.02 35.63 5.80
N VAL A 262 -1.17 35.81 5.18
CA VAL A 262 -2.18 36.80 5.60
C VAL A 262 -3.35 36.07 6.25
N ILE A 263 -3.51 36.20 7.56
CA ILE A 263 -4.64 35.68 8.31
C ILE A 263 -5.72 36.74 8.41
N SER A 264 -6.82 36.60 7.68
CA SER A 264 -7.92 37.57 7.72
C SER A 264 -8.75 37.41 8.99
N GLN A 265 -9.08 38.51 9.67
CA GLN A 265 -9.98 38.49 10.84
C GLN A 265 -11.42 38.16 10.47
N GLU A 266 -11.81 38.26 9.22
CA GLU A 266 -13.13 37.90 8.71
C GLU A 266 -13.21 36.43 8.22
N GLY A 267 -13.16 35.50 9.17
CA GLY A 267 -13.44 34.07 8.91
C GLY A 267 -14.92 33.77 8.72
N SER A 268 -15.69 34.64 8.06
CA SER A 268 -17.13 34.44 7.92
C SER A 268 -17.65 34.86 6.54
N ASN A 269 -17.30 34.13 5.52
CA ASN A 269 -18.17 34.08 4.37
C ASN A 269 -19.44 33.27 4.75
N LYS A 270 -20.51 33.97 5.14
CA LYS A 270 -21.85 33.39 5.42
C LYS A 270 -22.33 32.45 4.30
N PHE A 271 -21.82 32.60 3.09
CA PHE A 271 -22.14 31.76 1.93
C PHE A 271 -21.63 30.33 2.07
N LEU A 272 -20.42 30.11 2.61
CA LEU A 272 -19.85 28.76 2.83
C LEU A 272 -20.58 27.99 3.94
N ARG A 273 -21.16 28.67 4.93
CA ARG A 273 -21.98 28.03 5.98
C ARG A 273 -23.29 27.43 5.45
N VAL A 274 -23.86 27.97 4.38
CA VAL A 274 -25.10 27.45 3.77
C VAL A 274 -24.82 26.20 2.94
N PHE A 275 -23.68 26.13 2.22
CA PHE A 275 -23.29 24.94 1.46
C PHE A 275 -22.89 23.74 2.33
N ASN A 276 -22.29 23.95 3.50
CA ASN A 276 -22.00 22.88 4.44
C ASN A 276 -23.23 22.29 5.14
N LYS A 277 -24.38 23.01 5.14
CA LYS A 277 -25.66 22.49 5.67
C LYS A 277 -26.43 21.64 4.65
N ILE A 278 -26.15 21.78 3.38
CA ILE A 278 -26.73 20.96 2.31
C ILE A 278 -25.74 19.84 2.03
N GLY A 279 -25.92 18.68 2.67
CA GLY A 279 -25.02 17.51 2.68
C GLY A 279 -24.69 16.88 1.31
N PHE A 280 -24.59 17.67 0.24
CA PHE A 280 -24.37 17.19 -1.12
C PHE A 280 -22.92 17.20 -1.59
N VAL A 281 -21.96 17.78 -0.84
CA VAL A 281 -20.54 17.90 -1.24
C VAL A 281 -19.63 16.90 -0.51
N ASN A 282 -20.15 16.16 0.46
CA ASN A 282 -19.35 15.28 1.32
C ASN A 282 -19.00 13.89 0.75
N SER A 283 -19.42 13.56 -0.49
CA SER A 283 -19.21 12.21 -1.03
C SER A 283 -17.86 11.97 -1.74
N PHE A 284 -17.08 12.99 -2.04
CA PHE A 284 -15.87 12.84 -2.87
C PHE A 284 -14.57 13.43 -2.29
N ARG A 285 -14.60 14.01 -1.09
CA ARG A 285 -13.37 14.49 -0.43
C ARG A 285 -13.07 13.60 0.77
N LYS A 286 -12.08 12.72 0.65
CA LYS A 286 -11.38 12.17 1.81
C LYS A 286 -10.72 13.37 2.50
N ARG A 287 -11.17 13.68 3.71
CA ARG A 287 -10.46 14.61 4.60
C ARG A 287 -9.22 13.88 5.09
N ASP A 288 -8.10 14.58 5.09
CA ASP A 288 -6.97 14.16 5.90
C ASP A 288 -7.44 14.24 7.34
N GLU A 289 -7.58 13.10 7.98
CA GLU A 289 -8.05 12.99 9.37
C GLU A 289 -6.82 12.85 10.24
N PHE A 290 -6.66 13.78 11.18
CA PHE A 290 -5.71 13.61 12.27
C PHE A 290 -6.41 13.02 13.48
N LEU A 291 -5.82 11.96 14.06
CA LEU A 291 -6.27 11.32 15.28
C LEU A 291 -5.10 11.19 16.24
N SER A 292 -5.05 12.03 17.26
CA SER A 292 -4.10 11.88 18.36
C SER A 292 -4.33 10.56 19.11
N GLU A 293 -3.28 9.92 19.61
CA GLU A 293 -3.38 8.71 20.44
C GLU A 293 -4.21 8.92 21.69
N ASN A 294 -4.24 10.14 22.20
CA ASN A 294 -5.01 10.55 23.38
C ASN A 294 -6.46 10.93 23.07
N ASP A 295 -6.86 10.92 21.78
CA ASP A 295 -8.24 11.20 21.39
C ASP A 295 -9.13 9.99 21.69
N PRO A 296 -10.28 10.16 22.38
CA PRO A 296 -11.25 9.10 22.59
C PRO A 296 -11.74 8.44 21.28
N GLU A 297 -11.76 9.17 20.16
CA GLU A 297 -12.10 8.61 18.86
C GLU A 297 -11.06 7.62 18.32
N PHE A 298 -9.79 7.78 18.70
CA PHE A 298 -8.74 6.82 18.36
C PHE A 298 -9.04 5.43 18.95
N ALA A 299 -9.33 5.35 20.24
CA ALA A 299 -9.67 4.10 20.90
C ALA A 299 -10.91 3.43 20.29
N LYS A 300 -11.90 4.24 19.87
CA LYS A 300 -13.10 3.78 19.18
C LYS A 300 -12.78 3.25 17.79
N ALA A 301 -11.97 3.98 17.01
CA ALA A 301 -11.53 3.57 15.68
C ALA A 301 -10.74 2.25 15.72
N LEU A 302 -9.87 2.08 16.72
CA LEU A 302 -9.10 0.85 16.96
C LEU A 302 -10.03 -0.34 17.25
N LYS A 303 -11.02 -0.15 18.12
CA LYS A 303 -11.99 -1.19 18.50
C LYS A 303 -12.90 -1.60 17.34
N GLU A 304 -13.34 -0.65 16.54
CA GLU A 304 -14.13 -0.91 15.32
C GLU A 304 -13.33 -1.66 14.27
N PHE A 305 -12.04 -1.34 14.14
CA PHE A 305 -11.13 -2.04 13.25
C PHE A 305 -10.95 -3.49 13.67
N ASP A 306 -10.62 -3.76 14.93
CA ASP A 306 -10.48 -5.12 15.47
C ASP A 306 -11.76 -5.95 15.27
N GLY A 307 -12.92 -5.33 15.43
CA GLY A 307 -14.22 -5.96 15.17
C GLY A 307 -14.40 -6.35 13.68
N ARG A 308 -13.99 -5.49 12.75
CA ARG A 308 -14.09 -5.77 11.30
C ARG A 308 -13.13 -6.88 10.87
N VAL A 309 -11.86 -6.81 11.27
CA VAL A 309 -10.85 -7.84 10.94
C VAL A 309 -11.29 -9.21 11.47
N ARG A 310 -11.79 -9.29 12.71
CA ARG A 310 -12.32 -10.54 13.28
C ARG A 310 -13.54 -11.06 12.50
N SER A 311 -14.41 -10.17 12.01
CA SER A 311 -15.55 -10.49 11.17
C SER A 311 -15.14 -11.02 9.79
N TRP A 312 -14.15 -10.40 9.15
CA TRP A 312 -13.62 -10.82 7.84
C TRP A 312 -12.94 -12.19 7.90
N LYS A 313 -12.12 -12.43 8.93
CA LYS A 313 -11.51 -13.76 9.16
C LYS A 313 -12.58 -14.84 9.34
N LYS A 314 -13.65 -14.57 10.11
CA LYS A 314 -14.78 -15.50 10.27
C LYS A 314 -15.53 -15.76 8.96
N ARG A 315 -15.77 -14.72 8.15
CA ARG A 315 -16.43 -14.84 6.83
C ARG A 315 -15.56 -15.60 5.84
N GLY A 316 -14.25 -15.37 5.80
CA GLY A 316 -13.29 -16.11 4.99
C GLY A 316 -13.26 -17.61 5.34
N LEU A 317 -13.23 -17.93 6.64
CA LEU A 317 -13.29 -19.31 7.11
C LEU A 317 -14.62 -20.00 6.74
N ALA A 318 -15.74 -19.28 6.90
CA ALA A 318 -17.07 -19.80 6.53
C ALA A 318 -17.17 -20.06 5.01
N LEU A 319 -16.66 -19.13 4.19
CA LEU A 319 -16.61 -19.29 2.73
C LEU A 319 -15.74 -20.50 2.32
N GLY A 320 -14.57 -20.65 2.95
CA GLY A 320 -13.68 -21.80 2.73
C GLY A 320 -14.37 -23.14 3.06
N LEU A 321 -15.12 -23.20 4.17
CA LEU A 321 -15.92 -24.37 4.55
C LEU A 321 -17.02 -24.67 3.52
N VAL A 322 -17.71 -23.65 3.03
CA VAL A 322 -18.76 -23.83 2.00
C VAL A 322 -18.15 -24.38 0.70
N ILE A 323 -17.02 -23.83 0.26
CA ILE A 323 -16.31 -24.35 -0.93
C ILE A 323 -15.88 -25.79 -0.73
N ALA A 324 -15.33 -26.13 0.42
CA ALA A 324 -14.92 -27.53 0.73
C ALA A 324 -16.11 -28.50 0.73
N LEU A 325 -17.27 -28.09 1.27
CA LEU A 325 -18.50 -28.88 1.24
C LEU A 325 -19.04 -29.09 -0.19
N ILE A 326 -19.00 -28.03 -1.03
CA ILE A 326 -19.41 -28.13 -2.44
C ILE A 326 -18.49 -29.08 -3.19
N LEU A 327 -17.16 -28.95 -3.03
CA LEU A 327 -16.19 -29.83 -3.68
C LEU A 327 -16.33 -31.28 -3.20
N GLY A 328 -16.43 -31.48 -1.88
CA GLY A 328 -16.65 -32.81 -1.30
C GLY A 328 -17.97 -33.44 -1.74
N GLY A 329 -19.06 -32.69 -1.76
CA GLY A 329 -20.37 -33.12 -2.25
C GLY A 329 -20.35 -33.46 -3.74
N SER A 330 -19.66 -32.67 -4.56
CA SER A 330 -19.49 -32.93 -5.99
C SER A 330 -18.70 -34.23 -6.25
N LEU A 331 -17.58 -34.40 -5.55
CA LEU A 331 -16.77 -35.62 -5.65
C LEU A 331 -17.55 -36.88 -5.19
N TRP A 332 -18.28 -36.74 -4.09
CA TRP A 332 -19.15 -37.81 -3.62
C TRP A 332 -20.27 -38.13 -4.60
N GLY A 333 -20.89 -37.14 -5.20
CA GLY A 333 -21.91 -37.29 -6.23
C GLY A 333 -21.39 -38.01 -7.48
N ILE A 334 -20.19 -37.63 -7.96
CA ILE A 334 -19.52 -38.30 -9.08
C ILE A 334 -19.23 -39.74 -8.72
N TYR A 335 -18.63 -39.99 -7.56
CA TYR A 335 -18.36 -41.38 -7.10
C TYR A 335 -19.64 -42.20 -6.98
N SER A 336 -20.68 -41.66 -6.36
CA SER A 336 -21.97 -42.32 -6.23
C SER A 336 -22.59 -42.68 -7.59
N TYR A 337 -22.51 -41.74 -8.54
CA TYR A 337 -22.98 -42.00 -9.91
C TYR A 337 -22.19 -43.11 -10.61
N THR A 338 -20.86 -43.18 -10.48
CA THR A 338 -20.05 -44.24 -11.07
C THR A 338 -20.45 -45.63 -10.53
N GLN A 339 -20.84 -45.73 -9.25
CA GLN A 339 -21.25 -46.99 -8.63
C GLN A 339 -22.62 -47.51 -9.10
N THR A 340 -23.39 -46.73 -9.85
CA THR A 340 -24.64 -47.20 -10.49
C THR A 340 -24.41 -47.84 -11.85
N ARG A 341 -23.19 -47.72 -12.41
CA ARG A 341 -22.81 -48.25 -13.71
C ARG A 341 -22.13 -49.61 -13.59
N TYR A 342 -22.22 -50.40 -14.63
CA TYR A 342 -21.59 -51.73 -14.73
C TYR A 342 -20.89 -51.86 -16.09
N TYR A 343 -19.93 -52.76 -16.19
CA TYR A 343 -19.34 -53.14 -17.46
C TYR A 343 -18.82 -54.60 -17.40
N LEU A 344 -18.76 -55.25 -18.57
CA LEU A 344 -18.11 -56.53 -18.73
C LEU A 344 -16.66 -56.33 -19.18
N GLY A 345 -15.76 -57.07 -18.57
CA GLY A 345 -14.35 -57.06 -18.87
C GLY A 345 -13.74 -58.45 -18.68
N ILE A 346 -12.43 -58.50 -18.67
CA ILE A 346 -11.68 -59.76 -18.51
C ILE A 346 -10.95 -59.72 -17.17
N GLU A 347 -11.14 -60.78 -16.38
CA GLU A 347 -10.43 -61.00 -15.13
C GLU A 347 -9.87 -62.42 -15.08
N ASN A 348 -8.56 -62.55 -14.90
CA ASN A 348 -7.87 -63.85 -14.86
C ASN A 348 -8.23 -64.79 -16.02
N GLY A 349 -8.38 -64.30 -17.26
CA GLY A 349 -8.74 -65.04 -18.43
C GLY A 349 -10.20 -65.45 -18.53
N LYS A 350 -11.06 -64.98 -17.64
CA LYS A 350 -12.50 -65.21 -17.63
C LYS A 350 -13.28 -63.92 -17.84
N VAL A 351 -14.52 -64.04 -18.32
CA VAL A 351 -15.44 -62.91 -18.43
C VAL A 351 -15.91 -62.50 -17.03
N ALA A 352 -15.91 -61.22 -16.75
CA ALA A 352 -16.25 -60.67 -15.45
C ALA A 352 -17.18 -59.48 -15.58
N ILE A 353 -18.09 -59.28 -14.61
CA ILE A 353 -18.88 -58.07 -14.44
C ILE A 353 -18.19 -57.20 -13.39
N TYR A 354 -17.96 -55.95 -13.72
CA TYR A 354 -17.46 -54.94 -12.80
C TYR A 354 -18.55 -53.92 -12.49
N GLN A 355 -18.60 -53.50 -11.24
CA GLN A 355 -19.40 -52.36 -10.83
C GLN A 355 -18.53 -51.12 -10.83
N GLY A 356 -19.00 -50.04 -11.46
CA GLY A 356 -18.25 -48.79 -11.64
C GLY A 356 -17.99 -48.48 -13.12
N ILE A 357 -16.97 -47.68 -13.36
CA ILE A 357 -16.47 -47.34 -14.69
C ILE A 357 -14.99 -47.75 -14.82
N LYS A 358 -14.57 -48.10 -16.05
CA LYS A 358 -13.22 -48.60 -16.32
C LYS A 358 -12.14 -47.55 -16.15
N GLU A 359 -12.49 -46.26 -16.36
CA GLU A 359 -11.57 -45.14 -16.27
C GLU A 359 -11.01 -45.04 -14.86
N SER A 360 -9.73 -44.64 -14.77
CA SER A 360 -9.06 -44.33 -13.52
C SER A 360 -8.59 -42.86 -13.56
N PHE A 361 -8.63 -42.18 -12.42
CA PHE A 361 -8.16 -40.81 -12.28
C PHE A 361 -7.15 -40.70 -11.14
N GLY A 362 -5.95 -40.20 -11.45
CA GLY A 362 -4.91 -40.03 -10.43
C GLY A 362 -4.45 -41.31 -9.73
N GLY A 363 -4.56 -42.47 -10.39
CA GLY A 363 -4.20 -43.78 -9.81
C GLY A 363 -5.30 -44.47 -9.00
N PHE A 364 -6.46 -43.83 -8.85
CA PHE A 364 -7.63 -44.40 -8.19
C PHE A 364 -8.58 -45.01 -9.24
N GLY A 365 -8.87 -46.33 -9.14
CA GLY A 365 -9.88 -47.01 -9.95
C GLY A 365 -11.28 -46.73 -9.39
N PHE A 366 -12.24 -46.48 -10.28
CA PHE A 366 -13.65 -46.27 -9.92
C PHE A 366 -14.51 -47.52 -10.15
N SER A 367 -13.89 -48.69 -10.25
CA SER A 367 -14.59 -49.97 -10.40
C SER A 367 -14.02 -51.07 -9.51
N HIS A 368 -14.86 -52.01 -9.18
CA HIS A 368 -14.45 -53.24 -8.48
C HIS A 368 -15.16 -54.45 -9.09
N LEU A 369 -14.54 -55.64 -8.96
CA LEU A 369 -15.11 -56.89 -9.44
C LEU A 369 -16.41 -57.16 -8.71
N TYR A 370 -17.52 -57.27 -9.45
CA TYR A 370 -18.82 -57.64 -8.91
C TYR A 370 -19.08 -59.15 -9.01
N GLN A 371 -18.83 -59.75 -10.18
CA GLN A 371 -19.07 -61.16 -10.42
C GLN A 371 -18.10 -61.71 -11.47
N LEU A 372 -17.49 -62.91 -11.19
CA LEU A 372 -16.68 -63.63 -12.14
C LEU A 372 -17.56 -64.73 -12.76
N SER A 373 -17.49 -64.93 -14.10
CA SER A 373 -18.21 -66.00 -14.78
C SER A 373 -17.32 -67.24 -14.94
N GLU A 374 -17.93 -68.36 -15.29
CA GLU A 374 -17.21 -69.61 -15.60
C GLU A 374 -16.66 -69.59 -17.04
N VAL A 375 -17.05 -68.68 -17.91
CA VAL A 375 -16.69 -68.61 -19.32
C VAL A 375 -15.27 -68.11 -19.47
N THR A 376 -14.41 -68.93 -20.09
CA THR A 376 -13.04 -68.53 -20.41
C THR A 376 -13.00 -67.69 -21.68
N VAL A 377 -12.17 -66.66 -21.71
CA VAL A 377 -12.03 -65.79 -22.89
C VAL A 377 -11.54 -66.55 -24.12
N GLU A 378 -10.77 -67.64 -23.92
CA GLU A 378 -10.26 -68.47 -24.99
C GLU A 378 -11.37 -69.19 -25.78
N SER A 379 -12.49 -69.54 -25.16
CA SER A 379 -13.64 -70.19 -25.78
C SER A 379 -14.52 -69.22 -26.59
N LEU A 380 -14.25 -67.94 -26.58
CA LEU A 380 -15.06 -66.93 -27.28
C LEU A 380 -14.62 -66.69 -28.72
N PRO A 381 -15.54 -66.36 -29.64
CA PRO A 381 -15.19 -65.85 -30.97
C PRO A 381 -14.30 -64.58 -30.89
N ASP A 382 -13.39 -64.36 -31.85
CA ASP A 382 -12.42 -63.31 -31.83
C ASP A 382 -13.06 -61.87 -31.74
N PHE A 383 -14.23 -61.68 -32.34
CA PHE A 383 -15.02 -60.47 -32.22
C PHE A 383 -15.40 -60.14 -30.77
N GLN A 384 -15.83 -61.17 -30.01
CA GLN A 384 -16.21 -60.97 -28.61
C GLN A 384 -15.01 -60.80 -27.69
N LYS A 385 -13.85 -61.39 -28.01
CA LYS A 385 -12.59 -61.11 -27.31
C LYS A 385 -12.18 -59.66 -27.42
N ASP A 386 -12.27 -59.09 -28.64
CA ASP A 386 -11.94 -57.71 -28.87
C ASP A 386 -12.90 -56.74 -28.13
N LEU A 387 -14.21 -57.04 -28.15
CA LEU A 387 -15.19 -56.24 -27.40
C LEU A 387 -14.94 -56.25 -25.89
N LEU A 388 -14.65 -57.39 -25.29
CA LEU A 388 -14.38 -57.54 -23.85
C LEU A 388 -13.04 -56.88 -23.46
N THR A 389 -12.06 -56.88 -24.33
CA THR A 389 -10.78 -56.20 -24.11
C THR A 389 -10.99 -54.67 -24.02
N ARG A 390 -11.90 -54.15 -24.84
CA ARG A 390 -12.30 -52.74 -24.79
C ARG A 390 -13.30 -52.44 -23.66
N SER A 391 -13.85 -53.47 -23.03
CA SER A 391 -14.98 -53.44 -22.10
C SER A 391 -16.34 -53.11 -22.73
N VAL A 392 -17.37 -53.82 -22.28
CA VAL A 392 -18.75 -53.62 -22.73
C VAL A 392 -19.52 -52.93 -21.61
N SER A 393 -19.86 -51.67 -21.80
CA SER A 393 -20.62 -50.91 -20.80
C SER A 393 -22.05 -51.44 -20.65
N ALA A 394 -22.58 -51.35 -19.43
CA ALA A 394 -23.94 -51.75 -19.12
C ALA A 394 -24.59 -50.68 -18.22
N ASP A 395 -25.85 -50.36 -18.48
CA ASP A 395 -26.54 -49.27 -17.80
C ASP A 395 -26.88 -49.60 -16.34
N ASN A 396 -27.08 -50.89 -16.04
CA ASN A 396 -27.36 -51.38 -14.69
C ASN A 396 -26.95 -52.87 -14.60
N LEU A 397 -27.10 -53.45 -13.42
CA LEU A 397 -26.72 -54.84 -13.15
C LEU A 397 -27.51 -55.86 -14.01
N GLU A 398 -28.79 -55.60 -14.26
CA GLU A 398 -29.64 -56.47 -15.05
C GLU A 398 -29.18 -56.50 -16.52
N ASP A 399 -28.87 -55.32 -17.09
CA ASP A 399 -28.28 -55.22 -18.44
C ASP A 399 -26.93 -55.93 -18.54
N ALA A 400 -26.09 -55.80 -17.50
CA ALA A 400 -24.79 -56.47 -17.46
C ALA A 400 -24.97 -58.01 -17.43
N LYS A 401 -25.91 -58.53 -16.65
CA LYS A 401 -26.22 -59.98 -16.59
C LYS A 401 -26.80 -60.47 -17.90
N ASN A 402 -27.70 -59.70 -18.54
CA ASN A 402 -28.26 -60.07 -19.84
C ASN A 402 -27.18 -60.14 -20.93
N LYS A 403 -26.28 -59.19 -20.97
CA LYS A 403 -25.10 -59.16 -21.87
C LYS A 403 -24.17 -60.37 -21.60
N LEU A 404 -23.93 -60.70 -20.34
CA LEU A 404 -23.15 -61.87 -19.97
C LEU A 404 -23.85 -63.15 -20.44
N GLN A 405 -25.19 -63.30 -20.25
CA GLN A 405 -25.97 -64.43 -20.67
C GLN A 405 -25.90 -64.62 -22.21
N GLN A 406 -26.00 -63.52 -22.98
CA GLN A 406 -25.83 -63.61 -24.45
C GLN A 406 -24.46 -64.11 -24.86
N ILE A 407 -23.40 -63.76 -24.13
CA ILE A 407 -22.06 -64.26 -24.36
C ILE A 407 -22.00 -65.78 -24.06
N ILE A 408 -22.59 -66.21 -22.96
CA ILE A 408 -22.67 -67.63 -22.59
C ILE A 408 -23.42 -68.48 -23.66
N GLU A 409 -24.57 -67.98 -24.14
CA GLU A 409 -25.35 -68.63 -25.17
C GLU A 409 -24.61 -68.73 -26.50
N SER A 410 -23.81 -67.76 -26.85
CA SER A 410 -22.98 -67.75 -28.08
C SER A 410 -21.88 -68.85 -28.04
N VAL A 411 -21.36 -69.18 -26.85
CA VAL A 411 -20.37 -70.26 -26.66
C VAL A 411 -21.03 -71.64 -26.76
N ASN A 412 -22.26 -71.76 -26.29
CA ASN A 412 -22.96 -73.07 -26.28
C ASN A 412 -23.58 -73.43 -27.63
N ASN A 413 -23.78 -72.48 -28.56
CA ASN A 413 -24.42 -72.64 -29.86
C ASN A 413 -23.41 -72.62 -31.04
N GLY A 414 -22.12 -72.49 -30.79
CA GLY A 414 -21.04 -72.50 -31.77
C GLY A 414 -20.15 -73.75 -31.59
#